data_08dc8fe042885955f4c95a7b4e77f70b
#
_entry.id   08dc8fe042885955f4c95a7b4e77f70b
#
_cell.length_a   1.000
_cell.length_b   1.000
_cell.length_c   1.000
_cell.angle_alpha   90.00
_cell.angle_beta   90.00
_cell.angle_gamma   90.00
#
_symmetry.space_group_name_H-M   'P 1'
#
loop_
_entity.id
_entity.type
_entity.pdbx_description
1 polymer ?
#
loop_
_entity_poly.entity_id
_entity_poly.type
_entity_poly.pdbx_seq_one_letter_code
_entity_poly.pdbx_strand_id
1 'polypeptide(L)'
;MWVKLVLLLLFCLMIAGAVYFAEPSKSEESNSTSRTQSSLRLLTWNIGYAELEDDTRAHDKDLPAVADVILREDPDAVALQELTGEAQLKSLLGLLRGKYRGAVAQQGSGDRFEAVLVKDARATFTPVAARNRYALAASFRSRRDSPEVVLLSAHADAFNAARRRAYTEELIDWAQQRSQSAPVFIAGDFNFELKAANESNLYTDNLKHDSESYSHILHSFRDLGRAAGDTAINDRRIDYIFGPTDLNRIGRVEVLRNAAVGRMDHWPLLVEVCF
;
A
#
# COMPACT_ATOMS: atom_id res chain seq x y z
N MET A 1 -60.37 41.14 50.85
CA MET A 1 -59.97 41.65 49.53
C MET A 1 -58.50 42.24 49.58
N TRP A 2 -57.90 42.28 50.70
CA TRP A 2 -56.55 42.88 50.89
C TRP A 2 -55.35 41.88 50.91
N VAL A 3 -55.61 40.63 51.17
CA VAL A 3 -54.53 39.59 51.23
C VAL A 3 -54.04 39.16 49.87
N LYS A 4 -54.84 39.27 48.81
CA LYS A 4 -54.41 38.91 47.44
C LYS A 4 -53.52 39.95 46.73
N LEU A 5 -53.61 41.21 47.21
CA LEU A 5 -52.82 42.32 46.63
C LEU A 5 -51.39 42.34 47.13
N VAL A 6 -51.15 41.91 48.37
CA VAL A 6 -49.81 41.88 48.99
C VAL A 6 -48.96 40.72 48.43
N LEU A 7 -49.60 39.60 48.08
CA LEU A 7 -48.87 38.48 47.47
C LEU A 7 -48.45 38.74 46.01
N LEU A 8 -49.20 39.61 45.27
CA LEU A 8 -48.85 39.97 43.89
C LEU A 8 -47.66 40.96 43.85
N LEU A 9 -47.53 41.84 44.83
CA LEU A 9 -46.42 42.80 44.93
C LEU A 9 -45.11 42.16 45.40
N LEU A 10 -45.18 41.10 46.22
CA LEU A 10 -44.01 40.32 46.59
C LEU A 10 -43.49 39.41 45.46
N PHE A 11 -44.34 39.01 44.54
CA PHE A 11 -43.93 38.20 43.39
C PHE A 11 -43.25 39.03 42.28
N CYS A 12 -43.60 40.33 42.18
CA CYS A 12 -42.96 41.23 41.21
C CYS A 12 -41.59 41.76 41.70
N LEU A 13 -41.31 41.72 43.01
CA LEU A 13 -40.01 42.15 43.54
C LEU A 13 -38.91 41.07 43.53
N MET A 14 -39.28 39.80 43.28
CA MET A 14 -38.29 38.70 43.16
C MET A 14 -37.81 38.43 41.71
N ILE A 15 -38.34 39.12 40.72
CA ILE A 15 -37.90 38.97 39.33
C ILE A 15 -36.92 40.04 38.86
N ALA A 16 -36.63 41.05 39.67
CA ALA A 16 -35.79 42.21 39.33
C ALA A 16 -34.33 42.10 39.82
N GLY A 17 -33.88 40.90 40.28
CA GLY A 17 -32.58 40.76 40.96
C GLY A 17 -31.61 39.75 40.39
N ALA A 18 -31.67 39.41 39.11
CA ALA A 18 -30.67 38.52 38.50
C ALA A 18 -30.39 38.81 37.01
N VAL A 19 -30.01 40.04 36.70
CA VAL A 19 -29.29 40.29 35.45
C VAL A 19 -27.82 40.21 35.80
N TYR A 20 -27.28 38.99 35.85
CA TYR A 20 -25.85 38.76 35.83
C TYR A 20 -25.39 39.12 34.42
N PHE A 21 -24.57 40.14 34.28
CA PHE A 21 -23.75 40.33 33.10
C PHE A 21 -22.77 39.17 33.08
N ALA A 22 -23.07 38.15 32.24
CA ALA A 22 -22.08 37.20 31.81
C ALA A 22 -21.12 37.99 30.93
N GLU A 23 -19.91 38.22 31.38
CA GLU A 23 -18.83 38.63 30.50
C GLU A 23 -18.71 37.58 29.39
N PRO A 24 -18.51 38.01 28.13
CA PRO A 24 -18.24 37.03 27.06
C PRO A 24 -16.95 36.30 27.47
N SER A 25 -17.09 35.02 27.77
CA SER A 25 -15.95 34.12 27.88
C SER A 25 -15.18 34.27 26.56
N LYS A 26 -13.95 34.75 26.65
CA LYS A 26 -12.99 34.61 25.56
C LYS A 26 -12.99 33.13 25.20
N SER A 27 -13.61 32.80 24.06
CA SER A 27 -13.36 31.54 23.42
C SER A 27 -11.85 31.51 23.20
N GLU A 28 -11.15 30.70 23.99
CA GLU A 28 -9.84 30.23 23.58
C GLU A 28 -10.05 29.62 22.19
N GLU A 29 -9.69 30.38 21.17
CA GLU A 29 -9.38 29.80 19.88
C GLU A 29 -8.31 28.75 20.18
N SER A 30 -8.75 27.51 20.37
CA SER A 30 -7.87 26.37 20.27
C SER A 30 -7.34 26.42 18.85
N ASN A 31 -6.18 27.01 18.68
CA ASN A 31 -5.32 26.87 17.54
C ASN A 31 -4.93 25.40 17.47
N SER A 32 -5.90 24.53 17.20
CA SER A 32 -5.62 23.21 16.68
C SER A 32 -5.04 23.47 15.29
N THR A 33 -3.73 23.69 15.21
CA THR A 33 -2.98 23.37 14.02
C THR A 33 -3.35 21.93 13.70
N SER A 34 -4.36 21.75 12.88
CA SER A 34 -4.63 20.46 12.25
C SER A 34 -3.36 20.15 11.48
N ARG A 35 -2.44 19.40 12.09
CA ARG A 35 -1.38 18.73 11.33
C ARG A 35 -2.13 18.01 10.23
N THR A 36 -2.04 18.52 9.02
CA THR A 36 -2.54 17.84 7.83
C THR A 36 -1.84 16.50 7.83
N GLN A 37 -2.56 15.47 8.29
CA GLN A 37 -2.06 14.11 8.38
C GLN A 37 -1.64 13.72 6.97
N SER A 38 -0.36 13.47 6.75
CA SER A 38 0.15 13.09 5.46
C SER A 38 -0.31 11.68 5.15
N SER A 39 -1.06 11.51 4.06
CA SER A 39 -1.43 10.19 3.55
C SER A 39 -0.40 9.72 2.53
N LEU A 40 -0.20 8.41 2.49
CA LEU A 40 0.60 7.71 1.49
C LEU A 40 -0.25 6.62 0.86
N ARG A 41 -0.40 6.66 -0.45
CA ARG A 41 -1.15 5.67 -1.22
C ARG A 41 -0.19 4.78 -2.00
N LEU A 42 -0.26 3.48 -1.73
CA LEU A 42 0.58 2.45 -2.32
C LEU A 42 -0.26 1.49 -3.15
N LEU A 43 0.27 1.05 -4.28
CA LEU A 43 -0.34 0.04 -5.12
C LEU A 43 0.69 -1.05 -5.43
N THR A 44 0.30 -2.32 -5.39
CA THR A 44 1.09 -3.42 -5.94
C THR A 44 0.27 -4.19 -6.97
N TRP A 45 0.94 -4.67 -8.03
CA TRP A 45 0.30 -5.41 -9.09
C TRP A 45 1.29 -6.27 -9.87
N ASN A 46 1.08 -7.57 -9.91
CA ASN A 46 1.71 -8.43 -10.89
C ASN A 46 0.95 -8.26 -12.22
N ILE A 47 1.63 -7.73 -13.24
CA ILE A 47 1.01 -7.39 -14.53
C ILE A 47 1.16 -8.46 -15.60
N GLY A 48 1.74 -9.62 -15.26
CA GLY A 48 1.82 -10.78 -16.14
C GLY A 48 2.37 -10.45 -17.52
N TYR A 49 3.47 -9.68 -17.62
CA TYR A 49 4.01 -9.13 -18.87
C TYR A 49 3.06 -8.16 -19.63
N ALA A 50 1.92 -7.80 -19.03
CA ALA A 50 0.84 -7.06 -19.67
C ALA A 50 0.25 -7.74 -20.91
N GLU A 51 0.40 -9.06 -21.03
CA GLU A 51 -0.27 -9.89 -22.02
C GLU A 51 -0.11 -11.39 -21.74
N LEU A 52 -1.23 -12.10 -21.63
CA LEU A 52 -1.27 -13.54 -21.39
C LEU A 52 -1.88 -14.35 -22.55
N GLU A 53 -2.30 -13.69 -23.64
CA GLU A 53 -3.20 -14.37 -24.61
C GLU A 53 -2.55 -15.02 -25.80
N ASP A 54 -1.36 -14.61 -26.18
CA ASP A 54 -0.72 -15.21 -27.32
C ASP A 54 0.79 -15.38 -27.17
N ASP A 55 1.33 -16.41 -27.82
CA ASP A 55 2.77 -16.67 -27.93
C ASP A 55 3.54 -15.59 -28.69
N THR A 56 2.90 -14.49 -29.08
CA THR A 56 3.49 -13.47 -29.95
C THR A 56 4.20 -12.41 -29.17
N ARG A 57 4.63 -12.48 -27.99
CA ARG A 57 5.47 -11.51 -27.25
C ARG A 57 5.10 -10.02 -27.45
N ALA A 58 3.85 -9.72 -27.79
CA ALA A 58 3.34 -8.35 -27.86
C ALA A 58 2.93 -7.88 -26.44
N HIS A 59 3.85 -8.02 -25.51
CA HIS A 59 3.64 -7.82 -24.07
C HIS A 59 3.20 -6.41 -23.66
N ASP A 60 3.00 -5.52 -24.62
CA ASP A 60 2.61 -4.13 -24.36
C ASP A 60 1.14 -3.85 -24.70
N LYS A 61 0.37 -4.84 -25.16
CA LYS A 61 -1.01 -4.63 -25.61
C LYS A 61 -1.92 -4.12 -24.49
N ASP A 62 -1.77 -4.66 -23.29
CA ASP A 62 -2.57 -4.27 -22.13
C ASP A 62 -1.94 -3.12 -21.33
N LEU A 63 -0.75 -2.68 -21.71
CA LEU A 63 -0.02 -1.62 -20.99
C LEU A 63 -0.79 -0.29 -20.89
N PRO A 64 -1.55 0.17 -21.95
CA PRO A 64 -2.41 1.35 -21.81
C PRO A 64 -3.46 1.20 -20.71
N ALA A 65 -4.08 0.03 -20.58
CA ALA A 65 -5.07 -0.22 -19.54
C ALA A 65 -4.44 -0.27 -18.14
N VAL A 66 -3.23 -0.82 -18.01
CA VAL A 66 -2.43 -0.74 -16.77
C VAL A 66 -2.18 0.73 -16.40
N ALA A 67 -1.75 1.54 -17.37
CA ALA A 67 -1.52 2.96 -17.15
C ALA A 67 -2.80 3.70 -16.73
N ASP A 68 -3.94 3.39 -17.33
CA ASP A 68 -5.23 4.01 -16.99
C ASP A 68 -5.66 3.69 -15.54
N VAL A 69 -5.42 2.46 -15.08
CA VAL A 69 -5.65 2.08 -13.68
C VAL A 69 -4.77 2.91 -12.74
N ILE A 70 -3.46 2.98 -13.02
CA ILE A 70 -2.51 3.75 -12.21
C ILE A 70 -2.87 5.24 -12.20
N LEU A 71 -3.25 5.81 -13.35
CA LEU A 71 -3.65 7.22 -13.44
C LEU A 71 -4.94 7.53 -12.70
N ARG A 72 -5.92 6.62 -12.74
CA ARG A 72 -7.20 6.76 -12.06
C ARG A 72 -7.06 6.67 -10.54
N GLU A 73 -6.31 5.68 -10.06
CA GLU A 73 -6.10 5.48 -8.62
C GLU A 73 -5.08 6.47 -8.04
N ASP A 74 -4.24 7.05 -8.88
CA ASP A 74 -3.27 8.08 -8.54
C ASP A 74 -2.44 7.77 -7.29
N PRO A 75 -1.80 6.57 -7.16
CA PRO A 75 -0.97 6.22 -6.01
C PRO A 75 0.30 7.07 -5.97
N ASP A 76 0.88 7.25 -4.77
CA ASP A 76 2.17 7.94 -4.61
C ASP A 76 3.33 7.05 -5.07
N ALA A 77 3.18 5.73 -4.88
CA ALA A 77 4.14 4.75 -5.37
C ALA A 77 3.45 3.44 -5.79
N VAL A 78 4.07 2.75 -6.76
CA VAL A 78 3.57 1.51 -7.36
C VAL A 78 4.70 0.48 -7.37
N ALA A 79 4.45 -0.71 -6.86
CA ALA A 79 5.28 -1.89 -7.02
C ALA A 79 4.67 -2.79 -8.11
N LEU A 80 5.41 -3.03 -9.18
CA LEU A 80 4.96 -3.88 -10.27
C LEU A 80 5.86 -5.11 -10.40
N GLN A 81 5.26 -6.24 -10.72
CA GLN A 81 5.95 -7.49 -10.95
C GLN A 81 5.68 -7.98 -12.38
N GLU A 82 6.58 -8.80 -12.88
CA GLU A 82 6.52 -9.42 -14.21
C GLU A 82 6.52 -8.42 -15.38
N LEU A 83 7.37 -7.41 -15.33
CA LEU A 83 7.68 -6.63 -16.50
C LEU A 83 8.68 -7.38 -17.39
N THR A 84 8.71 -7.02 -18.66
CA THR A 84 9.67 -7.57 -19.65
C THR A 84 11.00 -6.80 -19.69
N GLY A 85 11.12 -5.70 -18.96
CA GLY A 85 12.36 -4.93 -18.82
C GLY A 85 12.22 -3.43 -19.01
N GLU A 86 13.35 -2.78 -19.24
CA GLU A 86 13.45 -1.31 -19.32
C GLU A 86 12.61 -0.71 -20.45
N ALA A 87 12.51 -1.40 -21.60
CA ALA A 87 11.74 -0.89 -22.74
C ALA A 87 10.25 -0.79 -22.40
N GLN A 88 9.69 -1.82 -21.75
CA GLN A 88 8.30 -1.82 -21.30
C GLN A 88 8.07 -0.76 -20.20
N LEU A 89 8.99 -0.64 -19.24
CA LEU A 89 8.93 0.44 -18.25
C LEU A 89 8.91 1.82 -18.90
N LYS A 90 9.76 2.07 -19.90
CA LYS A 90 9.81 3.33 -20.64
C LYS A 90 8.48 3.62 -21.35
N SER A 91 7.89 2.61 -22.00
CA SER A 91 6.57 2.72 -22.62
C SER A 91 5.49 3.07 -21.58
N LEU A 92 5.47 2.38 -20.43
CA LEU A 92 4.54 2.67 -19.34
C LEU A 92 4.70 4.09 -18.80
N LEU A 93 5.92 4.54 -18.53
CA LEU A 93 6.19 5.91 -18.06
C LEU A 93 5.73 6.97 -19.07
N GLY A 94 5.85 6.69 -20.38
CA GLY A 94 5.29 7.54 -21.44
C GLY A 94 3.77 7.66 -21.34
N LEU A 95 3.06 6.53 -21.16
CA LEU A 95 1.61 6.50 -20.97
C LEU A 95 1.17 7.21 -19.68
N LEU A 96 1.98 7.17 -18.64
CA LEU A 96 1.75 7.89 -17.37
C LEU A 96 2.03 9.40 -17.45
N ARG A 97 2.34 9.92 -18.65
CA ARG A 97 2.44 11.37 -18.96
C ARG A 97 3.42 12.12 -18.05
N GLY A 98 4.52 11.48 -17.69
CA GLY A 98 5.57 12.11 -16.87
C GLY A 98 5.20 12.32 -15.39
N LYS A 99 4.07 11.79 -14.92
CA LYS A 99 3.68 11.87 -13.51
C LYS A 99 4.58 11.02 -12.58
N TYR A 100 5.24 10.01 -13.14
CA TYR A 100 6.04 9.06 -12.37
C TYR A 100 7.46 8.98 -12.91
N ARG A 101 8.37 8.64 -12.02
CA ARG A 101 9.68 8.08 -12.32
C ARG A 101 9.68 6.61 -11.92
N GLY A 102 10.54 5.83 -12.52
CA GLY A 102 10.64 4.41 -12.18
C GLY A 102 11.98 3.82 -12.55
N ALA A 103 12.24 2.66 -11.99
CA ALA A 103 13.36 1.79 -12.35
C ALA A 103 12.88 0.34 -12.37
N VAL A 104 13.68 -0.52 -12.98
CA VAL A 104 13.51 -1.97 -12.97
C VAL A 104 14.74 -2.65 -12.40
N ALA A 105 14.53 -3.82 -11.79
CA ALA A 105 15.58 -4.77 -11.48
C ALA A 105 15.20 -6.13 -12.06
N GLN A 106 16.16 -6.80 -12.69
CA GLN A 106 15.96 -8.15 -13.22
C GLN A 106 15.80 -9.13 -12.07
N GLN A 107 14.74 -9.93 -12.08
CA GLN A 107 14.40 -10.82 -10.98
C GLN A 107 15.37 -12.00 -10.79
N GLY A 108 16.18 -12.29 -11.76
CA GLY A 108 17.11 -13.42 -11.75
C GLY A 108 17.70 -13.64 -13.13
N SER A 109 17.84 -14.89 -13.58
CA SER A 109 18.39 -15.21 -14.91
C SER A 109 17.33 -15.21 -16.03
N GLY A 110 16.08 -14.87 -15.73
CA GLY A 110 14.99 -14.87 -16.71
C GLY A 110 14.72 -13.49 -17.31
N ASP A 111 13.59 -13.37 -17.99
CA ASP A 111 13.07 -12.18 -18.64
C ASP A 111 12.02 -11.43 -17.78
N ARG A 112 11.99 -11.72 -16.48
CA ARG A 112 11.09 -11.08 -15.50
C ARG A 112 11.80 -9.98 -14.75
N PHE A 113 11.10 -8.87 -14.59
CA PHE A 113 11.62 -7.70 -13.92
C PHE A 113 10.63 -7.20 -12.86
N GLU A 114 11.21 -6.73 -11.75
CA GLU A 114 10.52 -5.91 -10.76
C GLU A 114 10.61 -4.46 -11.17
N ALA A 115 9.54 -3.69 -10.94
CA ALA A 115 9.59 -2.24 -11.08
C ALA A 115 9.04 -1.54 -9.86
N VAL A 116 9.57 -0.35 -9.58
CA VAL A 116 8.95 0.61 -8.69
C VAL A 116 8.79 1.92 -9.42
N LEU A 117 7.57 2.49 -9.33
CA LEU A 117 7.22 3.80 -9.85
C LEU A 117 6.88 4.72 -8.67
N VAL A 118 7.33 5.97 -8.71
CA VAL A 118 7.06 6.97 -7.68
C VAL A 118 6.81 8.34 -8.30
N LYS A 119 5.98 9.16 -7.65
CA LYS A 119 5.74 10.56 -8.07
C LYS A 119 6.90 11.49 -7.70
N ASP A 120 7.69 11.16 -6.67
CA ASP A 120 8.79 12.03 -6.23
C ASP A 120 9.92 12.06 -7.27
N ALA A 121 10.16 13.24 -7.82
CA ALA A 121 11.24 13.46 -8.79
C ALA A 121 12.65 13.24 -8.21
N ARG A 122 12.80 13.22 -6.89
CA ARG A 122 14.08 13.05 -6.17
C ARG A 122 14.30 11.62 -5.69
N ALA A 123 13.37 10.73 -5.96
CA ALA A 123 13.48 9.34 -5.53
C ALA A 123 14.79 8.68 -6.01
N THR A 124 15.32 7.82 -5.17
CA THR A 124 16.46 6.96 -5.48
C THR A 124 16.02 5.51 -5.55
N PHE A 125 16.63 4.74 -6.45
CA PHE A 125 16.28 3.34 -6.67
C PHE A 125 17.50 2.46 -6.39
N THR A 126 17.29 1.37 -5.68
CA THR A 126 18.37 0.45 -5.26
C THR A 126 17.91 -0.99 -5.48
N PRO A 127 18.58 -1.76 -6.35
CA PRO A 127 18.40 -3.20 -6.43
C PRO A 127 18.79 -3.86 -5.10
N VAL A 128 17.96 -4.76 -4.61
CA VAL A 128 18.17 -5.51 -3.37
C VAL A 128 18.37 -6.97 -3.73
N ALA A 129 19.58 -7.47 -3.57
CA ALA A 129 19.88 -8.88 -3.80
C ALA A 129 19.34 -9.72 -2.63
N ALA A 130 18.59 -10.76 -2.95
CA ALA A 130 18.10 -11.75 -2.01
C ALA A 130 18.18 -13.14 -2.66
N ARG A 131 19.03 -13.99 -2.15
CA ARG A 131 19.36 -15.29 -2.77
C ARG A 131 19.80 -15.09 -4.24
N ASN A 132 19.13 -15.76 -5.15
CA ASN A 132 19.42 -15.71 -6.60
C ASN A 132 18.45 -14.77 -7.34
N ARG A 133 17.82 -13.84 -6.62
CA ARG A 133 16.84 -12.89 -7.15
C ARG A 133 17.18 -11.48 -6.72
N TYR A 134 16.56 -10.53 -7.41
CA TYR A 134 16.59 -9.14 -7.01
C TYR A 134 15.16 -8.66 -6.73
N ALA A 135 15.03 -7.89 -5.67
CA ALA A 135 13.92 -6.98 -5.45
C ALA A 135 14.37 -5.56 -5.81
N LEU A 136 13.45 -4.63 -5.89
CA LEU A 136 13.76 -3.22 -6.16
C LEU A 136 13.19 -2.33 -5.07
N ALA A 137 14.05 -1.55 -4.42
CA ALA A 137 13.66 -0.54 -3.45
C ALA A 137 13.66 0.85 -4.07
N ALA A 138 12.69 1.68 -3.70
CA ALA A 138 12.69 3.13 -3.93
C ALA A 138 12.60 3.87 -2.61
N SER A 139 13.50 4.83 -2.38
CA SER A 139 13.41 5.81 -1.30
C SER A 139 12.83 7.11 -1.84
N PHE A 140 11.76 7.61 -1.24
CA PHE A 140 11.00 8.76 -1.76
C PHE A 140 10.21 9.47 -0.65
N ARG A 141 9.62 10.62 -1.00
CA ARG A 141 8.68 11.35 -0.15
C ARG A 141 7.34 11.51 -0.88
N SER A 142 6.22 11.25 -0.21
CA SER A 142 4.90 11.47 -0.82
C SER A 142 4.63 12.97 -1.05
N ARG A 143 5.20 13.83 -0.20
CA ARG A 143 5.17 15.30 -0.30
C ARG A 143 6.54 15.86 0.09
N ARG A 144 6.78 17.14 -0.26
CA ARG A 144 8.06 17.81 0.03
C ARG A 144 8.44 17.72 1.52
N ASP A 145 7.46 17.90 2.40
CA ASP A 145 7.66 18.00 3.85
C ASP A 145 7.28 16.71 4.61
N SER A 146 6.94 15.64 3.87
CA SER A 146 6.69 14.33 4.48
C SER A 146 8.01 13.62 4.82
N PRO A 147 8.03 12.70 5.79
CA PRO A 147 9.18 11.85 6.02
C PRO A 147 9.55 11.06 4.75
N GLU A 148 10.82 10.71 4.63
CA GLU A 148 11.25 9.74 3.63
C GLU A 148 10.69 8.36 3.99
N VAL A 149 10.23 7.64 2.98
CA VAL A 149 9.75 6.27 3.10
C VAL A 149 10.41 5.40 2.05
N VAL A 150 10.44 4.10 2.28
CA VAL A 150 10.97 3.12 1.34
C VAL A 150 9.85 2.18 0.90
N LEU A 151 9.69 1.98 -0.40
CA LEU A 151 8.89 0.91 -0.98
C LEU A 151 9.81 -0.11 -1.63
N LEU A 152 9.69 -1.37 -1.21
CA LEU A 152 10.37 -2.52 -1.79
C LEU A 152 9.37 -3.32 -2.62
N SER A 153 9.63 -3.47 -3.93
CA SER A 153 8.90 -4.39 -4.81
C SER A 153 9.55 -5.77 -4.76
N ALA A 154 8.76 -6.80 -4.51
CA ALA A 154 9.21 -8.18 -4.34
C ALA A 154 8.35 -9.15 -5.16
N HIS A 155 9.00 -10.19 -5.71
CA HIS A 155 8.31 -11.30 -6.35
C HIS A 155 9.00 -12.62 -5.99
N ALA A 156 8.34 -13.41 -5.17
CA ALA A 156 8.87 -14.67 -4.67
C ALA A 156 8.70 -15.82 -5.69
N ASP A 157 9.33 -16.96 -5.44
CA ASP A 157 9.26 -18.12 -6.34
C ASP A 157 7.82 -18.66 -6.43
N ALA A 158 7.31 -18.86 -7.65
CA ALA A 158 5.92 -19.28 -7.87
C ALA A 158 5.62 -20.73 -7.43
N PHE A 159 6.65 -21.61 -7.38
CA PHE A 159 6.43 -23.05 -7.23
C PHE A 159 7.10 -23.67 -6.01
N ASN A 160 8.19 -23.09 -5.52
CA ASN A 160 9.01 -23.70 -4.48
C ASN A 160 8.98 -22.91 -3.17
N ALA A 161 8.30 -23.43 -2.18
CA ALA A 161 8.11 -22.77 -0.87
C ALA A 161 9.43 -22.57 -0.10
N ALA A 162 10.39 -23.48 -0.22
CA ALA A 162 11.69 -23.33 0.43
C ALA A 162 12.49 -22.16 -0.19
N ARG A 163 12.42 -21.96 -1.51
CA ARG A 163 13.03 -20.81 -2.18
C ARG A 163 12.32 -19.52 -1.80
N ARG A 164 10.97 -19.52 -1.74
CA ARG A 164 10.19 -18.37 -1.23
C ARG A 164 10.62 -17.97 0.15
N ARG A 165 10.72 -18.96 1.05
CA ARG A 165 11.14 -18.75 2.43
C ARG A 165 12.51 -18.08 2.50
N ALA A 166 13.51 -18.66 1.86
CA ALA A 166 14.87 -18.14 1.90
C ALA A 166 14.98 -16.73 1.30
N TYR A 167 14.26 -16.45 0.21
CA TYR A 167 14.16 -15.11 -0.38
C TYR A 167 13.50 -14.12 0.59
N THR A 168 12.40 -14.51 1.21
CA THR A 168 11.65 -13.68 2.14
C THR A 168 12.48 -13.35 3.39
N GLU A 169 13.18 -14.33 3.97
CA GLU A 169 14.03 -14.12 5.13
C GLU A 169 15.09 -13.03 4.85
N GLU A 170 15.80 -13.10 3.72
CA GLU A 170 16.82 -12.09 3.35
C GLU A 170 16.21 -10.71 3.06
N LEU A 171 15.01 -10.64 2.45
CA LEU A 171 14.30 -9.38 2.25
C LEU A 171 13.88 -8.73 3.57
N ILE A 172 13.41 -9.53 4.53
CA ILE A 172 12.99 -9.04 5.84
C ILE A 172 14.19 -8.53 6.62
N ASP A 173 15.32 -9.23 6.60
CA ASP A 173 16.57 -8.78 7.23
C ASP A 173 17.01 -7.41 6.66
N TRP A 174 16.98 -7.27 5.34
CA TRP A 174 17.30 -5.99 4.70
C TRP A 174 16.30 -4.89 5.10
N ALA A 175 15.00 -5.20 5.08
CA ALA A 175 13.95 -4.24 5.42
C ALA A 175 14.01 -3.81 6.89
N GLN A 176 14.33 -4.70 7.82
CA GLN A 176 14.51 -4.39 9.24
C GLN A 176 15.71 -3.44 9.45
N GLN A 177 16.84 -3.69 8.80
CA GLN A 177 18.01 -2.81 8.85
C GLN A 177 17.63 -1.41 8.31
N ARG A 178 16.92 -1.34 7.20
CA ARG A 178 16.50 -0.08 6.58
C ARG A 178 15.46 0.66 7.41
N SER A 179 14.60 -0.06 8.13
CA SER A 179 13.57 0.50 9.03
C SER A 179 14.13 1.32 10.19
N GLN A 180 15.41 1.17 10.51
CA GLN A 180 16.09 1.99 11.52
C GLN A 180 16.22 3.46 11.09
N SER A 181 16.11 3.76 9.80
CA SER A 181 16.31 5.10 9.24
C SER A 181 15.06 5.69 8.57
N ALA A 182 14.15 4.86 8.08
CA ALA A 182 12.92 5.30 7.40
C ALA A 182 11.85 4.21 7.47
N PRO A 183 10.55 4.54 7.49
CA PRO A 183 9.47 3.57 7.35
C PRO A 183 9.63 2.77 6.06
N VAL A 184 9.58 1.43 6.17
CA VAL A 184 9.71 0.51 5.04
C VAL A 184 8.37 -0.16 4.77
N PHE A 185 7.97 -0.15 3.50
CA PHE A 185 6.85 -0.92 2.97
C PHE A 185 7.39 -1.98 2.02
N ILE A 186 6.89 -3.19 2.13
CA ILE A 186 7.26 -4.32 1.28
C ILE A 186 6.01 -4.74 0.53
N ALA A 187 6.02 -4.66 -0.79
CA ALA A 187 4.85 -4.89 -1.62
C ALA A 187 5.20 -5.85 -2.76
N GLY A 188 4.26 -6.69 -3.16
CA GLY A 188 4.46 -7.57 -4.30
C GLY A 188 3.76 -8.90 -4.20
N ASP A 189 4.09 -9.75 -5.17
CA ASP A 189 3.62 -11.13 -5.27
C ASP A 189 4.56 -12.06 -4.48
N PHE A 190 4.09 -12.51 -3.33
CA PHE A 190 4.84 -13.42 -2.48
C PHE A 190 4.57 -14.88 -2.78
N ASN A 191 3.57 -15.18 -3.61
CA ASN A 191 3.16 -16.54 -3.95
C ASN A 191 2.90 -17.47 -2.75
N PHE A 192 2.64 -16.91 -1.55
CA PHE A 192 2.29 -17.69 -0.39
C PHE A 192 0.91 -18.34 -0.56
N GLU A 193 0.84 -19.64 -0.40
CA GLU A 193 -0.44 -20.30 -0.27
C GLU A 193 -0.73 -20.55 1.22
N LEU A 194 -1.76 -19.88 1.73
CA LEU A 194 -2.13 -19.94 3.16
C LEU A 194 -3.44 -20.69 3.39
N LYS A 195 -4.16 -21.06 2.32
CA LYS A 195 -5.43 -21.78 2.42
C LYS A 195 -5.19 -23.29 2.26
N ALA A 196 -5.48 -24.08 3.30
CA ALA A 196 -5.35 -25.52 3.26
C ALA A 196 -6.20 -26.16 2.14
N ALA A 197 -7.35 -25.55 1.78
CA ALA A 197 -8.19 -26.01 0.69
C ALA A 197 -7.51 -25.92 -0.69
N ASN A 198 -6.50 -25.05 -0.83
CA ASN A 198 -5.73 -24.86 -2.06
C ASN A 198 -4.42 -25.66 -2.04
N GLU A 199 -4.19 -26.49 -1.01
CA GLU A 199 -3.01 -27.36 -0.95
C GLU A 199 -3.03 -28.33 -2.13
N SER A 200 -2.36 -27.93 -3.17
CA SER A 200 -2.13 -28.72 -4.37
C SER A 200 -0.71 -28.44 -4.84
N ASN A 201 -0.11 -29.41 -5.52
CA ASN A 201 1.22 -29.24 -6.13
C ASN A 201 1.25 -28.16 -7.22
N LEU A 202 0.11 -27.51 -7.53
CA LEU A 202 0.00 -26.43 -8.50
C LEU A 202 0.43 -25.07 -7.90
N TYR A 203 0.19 -24.87 -6.57
CA TYR A 203 0.38 -23.55 -5.96
C TYR A 203 1.48 -23.52 -4.91
N THR A 204 1.72 -24.62 -4.25
CA THR A 204 2.83 -24.77 -3.30
C THR A 204 3.25 -26.24 -3.17
N ASP A 205 4.54 -26.45 -2.96
CA ASP A 205 5.10 -27.75 -2.60
C ASP A 205 5.19 -27.95 -1.06
N ASN A 206 4.91 -26.90 -0.28
CA ASN A 206 4.94 -26.95 1.17
C ASN A 206 4.17 -25.79 1.84
N LEU A 207 2.91 -26.03 2.15
CA LEU A 207 2.02 -25.06 2.82
C LEU A 207 2.56 -24.58 4.17
N LYS A 208 3.25 -25.45 4.92
CA LYS A 208 3.83 -25.10 6.21
C LYS A 208 4.93 -24.04 6.05
N HIS A 209 5.80 -24.17 5.05
CA HIS A 209 6.83 -23.17 4.78
C HIS A 209 6.23 -21.82 4.40
N ASP A 210 5.15 -21.80 3.64
CA ASP A 210 4.46 -20.53 3.29
C ASP A 210 3.88 -19.87 4.55
N SER A 211 3.21 -20.66 5.40
CA SER A 211 2.66 -20.16 6.66
C SER A 211 3.74 -19.66 7.62
N GLU A 212 4.89 -20.34 7.70
CA GLU A 212 6.04 -19.93 8.50
C GLU A 212 6.65 -18.62 7.95
N SER A 213 6.79 -18.50 6.62
CA SER A 213 7.32 -17.31 5.98
C SER A 213 6.42 -16.09 6.21
N TYR A 214 5.12 -16.26 6.03
CA TYR A 214 4.14 -15.20 6.33
C TYR A 214 4.19 -14.80 7.81
N SER A 215 4.22 -15.76 8.72
CA SER A 215 4.33 -15.51 10.16
C SER A 215 5.63 -14.80 10.52
N HIS A 216 6.75 -15.14 9.87
CA HIS A 216 8.03 -14.48 10.05
C HIS A 216 7.97 -12.99 9.70
N ILE A 217 7.34 -12.63 8.59
CA ILE A 217 7.13 -11.21 8.24
C ILE A 217 6.35 -10.48 9.33
N LEU A 218 5.28 -11.12 9.86
CA LEU A 218 4.40 -10.50 10.84
C LEU A 218 5.05 -10.23 12.20
N HIS A 219 6.25 -10.74 12.49
CA HIS A 219 7.01 -10.38 13.69
C HIS A 219 7.52 -8.92 13.64
N SER A 220 7.74 -8.38 12.45
CA SER A 220 8.35 -7.06 12.28
C SER A 220 7.52 -6.08 11.46
N PHE A 221 6.59 -6.58 10.67
CA PHE A 221 5.74 -5.78 9.78
C PHE A 221 4.27 -6.16 9.96
N ARG A 222 3.41 -5.23 9.65
CA ARG A 222 1.96 -5.44 9.63
C ARG A 222 1.49 -5.70 8.20
N ASP A 223 0.65 -6.70 8.00
CA ASP A 223 -0.06 -6.90 6.74
C ASP A 223 -1.17 -5.86 6.60
N LEU A 224 -0.96 -4.88 5.75
CA LEU A 224 -1.86 -3.74 5.55
C LEU A 224 -3.05 -4.11 4.66
N GLY A 225 -2.89 -5.11 3.80
CA GLY A 225 -3.92 -5.61 2.88
C GLY A 225 -4.77 -6.74 3.45
N ARG A 226 -4.64 -7.09 4.73
CA ARG A 226 -5.26 -8.31 5.31
C ARG A 226 -6.78 -8.40 5.12
N ALA A 227 -7.47 -7.26 5.10
CA ALA A 227 -8.92 -7.19 4.97
C ALA A 227 -9.41 -7.13 3.51
N ALA A 228 -8.53 -7.05 2.52
CA ALA A 228 -8.90 -6.78 1.14
C ALA A 228 -9.43 -8.01 0.39
N GLY A 229 -9.16 -9.23 0.87
CA GLY A 229 -9.55 -10.47 0.24
C GLY A 229 -8.53 -10.99 -0.79
N ASP A 230 -9.00 -11.82 -1.71
CA ASP A 230 -8.16 -12.50 -2.69
C ASP A 230 -7.67 -11.54 -3.77
N THR A 231 -6.40 -11.65 -4.14
CA THR A 231 -5.70 -10.77 -5.08
C THR A 231 -5.41 -11.41 -6.43
N ALA A 232 -5.63 -12.72 -6.54
CA ALA A 232 -5.42 -13.47 -7.78
C ALA A 232 -6.58 -14.44 -8.03
N ILE A 233 -6.62 -15.01 -9.24
CA ILE A 233 -7.59 -16.04 -9.62
C ILE A 233 -7.54 -17.24 -8.67
N ASN A 234 -8.56 -18.08 -8.73
CA ASN A 234 -8.70 -19.29 -7.91
C ASN A 234 -8.72 -18.99 -6.40
N ASP A 235 -9.33 -17.87 -6.02
CA ASP A 235 -9.51 -17.43 -4.64
C ASP A 235 -8.19 -17.34 -3.86
N ARG A 236 -7.11 -16.96 -4.53
CA ARG A 236 -5.78 -16.86 -3.93
C ARG A 236 -5.50 -15.42 -3.49
N ARG A 237 -4.97 -15.29 -2.28
CA ARG A 237 -4.41 -14.06 -1.77
C ARG A 237 -2.89 -14.21 -1.68
N ILE A 238 -2.19 -13.76 -2.71
CA ILE A 238 -0.74 -13.94 -2.88
C ILE A 238 0.02 -12.63 -3.05
N ASP A 239 -0.70 -11.53 -3.30
CA ASP A 239 -0.13 -10.19 -3.33
C ASP A 239 -0.35 -9.51 -1.98
N TYR A 240 0.68 -8.86 -1.48
CA TYR A 240 0.70 -8.25 -0.16
C TYR A 240 1.30 -6.85 -0.19
N ILE A 241 0.89 -6.02 0.77
CA ILE A 241 1.59 -4.80 1.17
C ILE A 241 1.80 -4.91 2.69
N PHE A 242 3.04 -5.11 3.09
CA PHE A 242 3.45 -5.06 4.49
C PHE A 242 4.01 -3.69 4.80
N GLY A 243 3.82 -3.20 6.01
CA GLY A 243 4.32 -1.91 6.46
C GLY A 243 4.65 -1.89 7.95
N PRO A 244 5.12 -0.76 8.47
CA PRO A 244 5.46 -0.60 9.88
C PRO A 244 4.29 -0.97 10.80
N THR A 245 4.61 -1.53 11.97
CA THR A 245 3.61 -1.96 12.97
C THR A 245 2.98 -0.78 13.71
N ASP A 246 3.66 0.35 13.79
CA ASP A 246 3.31 1.57 14.51
C ASP A 246 2.56 2.61 13.66
N LEU A 247 2.08 2.24 12.48
CA LEU A 247 1.27 3.12 11.66
C LEU A 247 0.02 3.58 12.40
N ASN A 248 -0.18 4.90 12.44
CA ASN A 248 -1.28 5.53 13.17
C ASN A 248 -2.65 5.09 12.64
N ARG A 249 -2.79 5.02 11.31
CA ARG A 249 -4.05 4.69 10.67
C ARG A 249 -3.85 4.05 9.30
N ILE A 250 -4.65 3.02 9.03
CA ILE A 250 -4.87 2.50 7.69
C ILE A 250 -6.19 3.09 7.20
N GLY A 251 -6.16 3.71 6.03
CA GLY A 251 -7.31 4.30 5.36
C GLY A 251 -7.98 3.29 4.42
N ARG A 252 -8.01 3.61 3.12
CA ARG A 252 -8.57 2.73 2.08
C ARG A 252 -7.69 1.49 1.90
N VAL A 253 -8.31 0.32 1.89
CA VAL A 253 -7.69 -0.97 1.53
C VAL A 253 -8.63 -1.66 0.55
N GLU A 254 -8.14 -1.95 -0.65
CA GLU A 254 -9.01 -2.49 -1.70
C GLU A 254 -8.23 -3.32 -2.71
N VAL A 255 -8.80 -4.47 -3.10
CA VAL A 255 -8.42 -5.19 -4.31
C VAL A 255 -9.29 -4.67 -5.45
N LEU A 256 -8.66 -4.09 -6.47
CA LEU A 256 -9.34 -3.43 -7.59
C LEU A 256 -9.81 -4.46 -8.64
N ARG A 257 -10.78 -5.29 -8.29
CA ARG A 257 -11.28 -6.38 -9.15
C ARG A 257 -11.90 -5.88 -10.47
N ASN A 258 -12.39 -4.64 -10.48
CA ASN A 258 -12.92 -3.99 -11.68
C ASN A 258 -11.82 -3.45 -12.62
N ALA A 259 -10.57 -3.54 -12.21
CA ALA A 259 -9.41 -3.19 -13.00
C ALA A 259 -8.86 -4.40 -13.77
N ALA A 260 -9.70 -5.42 -14.03
CA ALA A 260 -9.32 -6.56 -14.87
C ALA A 260 -8.83 -6.07 -16.24
N VAL A 261 -7.62 -6.45 -16.60
CA VAL A 261 -6.96 -6.07 -17.84
C VAL A 261 -6.57 -7.34 -18.57
N GLY A 262 -7.13 -7.55 -19.75
CA GLY A 262 -6.87 -8.72 -20.55
C GLY A 262 -7.16 -10.03 -19.79
N ARG A 263 -6.23 -10.96 -19.82
CA ARG A 263 -6.29 -12.23 -19.04
C ARG A 263 -5.39 -12.22 -17.80
N MET A 264 -5.03 -11.05 -17.29
CA MET A 264 -4.25 -10.97 -16.07
C MET A 264 -4.93 -11.76 -14.96
N ASP A 265 -4.17 -12.60 -14.30
CA ASP A 265 -4.62 -13.48 -13.22
C ASP A 265 -4.46 -12.85 -11.83
N HIS A 266 -3.95 -11.62 -11.77
CA HIS A 266 -3.84 -10.81 -10.56
C HIS A 266 -4.63 -9.52 -10.67
N TRP A 267 -5.16 -9.03 -9.53
CA TRP A 267 -5.78 -7.71 -9.38
C TRP A 267 -4.91 -6.80 -8.53
N PRO A 268 -4.86 -5.49 -8.87
CA PRO A 268 -4.10 -4.55 -8.06
C PRO A 268 -4.59 -4.51 -6.62
N LEU A 269 -3.67 -4.51 -5.66
CA LEU A 269 -3.94 -4.21 -4.26
C LEU A 269 -3.55 -2.77 -3.96
N LEU A 270 -4.51 -1.96 -3.52
CA LEU A 270 -4.33 -0.57 -3.12
C LEU A 270 -4.45 -0.44 -1.61
N VAL A 271 -3.52 0.28 -1.01
CA VAL A 271 -3.53 0.62 0.42
C VAL A 271 -3.21 2.10 0.60
N GLU A 272 -4.00 2.77 1.43
CA GLU A 272 -3.73 4.13 1.90
C GLU A 272 -3.42 4.11 3.40
N VAL A 273 -2.30 4.72 3.79
CA VAL A 273 -1.87 4.86 5.18
C VAL A 273 -1.71 6.33 5.55
N CYS A 274 -1.88 6.64 6.82
CA CYS A 274 -1.67 7.99 7.36
C CYS A 274 -0.55 7.94 8.43
N PHE A 275 0.32 8.94 8.37
CA PHE A 275 1.44 9.15 9.31
C PHE A 275 1.11 10.23 10.33
#